data_88ba3b32051630e436f57815952b98a3
#
_entry.id   88ba3b32051630e436f57815952b98a3
#
_cell.length_a   1.000
_cell.length_b   1.000
_cell.length_c   1.000
_cell.angle_alpha   90.00
_cell.angle_beta   90.00
_cell.angle_gamma   90.00
#
_symmetry.space_group_name_H-M   'P 1'
#
loop_
_entity.id
_entity.type
_entity.pdbx_description
1 polymer ?
#
loop_
_entity_poly.entity_id
_entity_poly.type
_entity_poly.pdbx_seq_one_letter_code
_entity_poly.pdbx_strand_id
1 'polypeptide(L)'
;FAYCSRYAFSAARSQRTLEEAAPDSVLSFRYLGHIFVKAAPESWEITENGTRAVWSPLPGVQVVTELLLCKGGHLRRHTVTSEITCEAFDAGFAVPDDCPGAAHSCTATAARAEHPGGFCAVEDLTGRGTPLGLDPVPNTSLQYPRTVIPMVQYAIHPGTTVLETKVTFA
;
A
#
# COMPACT_ATOMS: atom_id res chain seq x y z
N PHE A 1 12.06 3.26 -14.09
CA PHE A 1 10.61 3.25 -14.09
C PHE A 1 10.13 4.26 -13.05
N ALA A 2 9.72 5.45 -13.48
CA ALA A 2 9.13 6.44 -12.57
C ALA A 2 7.63 6.18 -12.53
N TYR A 3 7.16 5.42 -11.55
CA TYR A 3 5.75 5.33 -11.28
C TYR A 3 5.30 6.57 -10.53
N CYS A 4 4.45 7.32 -11.14
CA CYS A 4 3.79 8.43 -10.48
C CYS A 4 2.35 8.02 -10.23
N SER A 5 2.02 7.66 -8.99
CA SER A 5 0.64 7.40 -8.61
C SER A 5 -0.21 8.61 -8.98
N ARG A 6 -1.18 8.41 -9.84
CA ARG A 6 -2.16 9.45 -10.17
C ARG A 6 -2.93 9.96 -8.96
N TYR A 7 -2.89 9.20 -7.88
CA TYR A 7 -3.52 9.54 -6.61
C TYR A 7 -2.57 10.24 -5.64
N ALA A 8 -1.26 10.12 -5.81
CA ALA A 8 -0.29 10.68 -4.87
C ALA A 8 -0.36 12.20 -4.72
N PHE A 9 -0.92 12.88 -5.71
CA PHE A 9 -0.96 14.34 -5.75
C PHE A 9 -2.36 14.95 -5.60
N SER A 10 -3.39 14.16 -5.39
CA SER A 10 -4.75 14.69 -5.23
C SER A 10 -4.99 15.17 -3.79
N ALA A 11 -5.10 16.47 -3.60
CA ALA A 11 -5.45 17.08 -2.32
C ALA A 11 -6.86 16.69 -1.84
N ALA A 12 -7.78 16.34 -2.73
CA ALA A 12 -9.13 15.94 -2.41
C ALA A 12 -9.23 14.52 -1.80
N ARG A 13 -8.13 13.80 -1.77
CA ARG A 13 -8.09 12.40 -1.39
C ARG A 13 -8.32 12.13 0.09
N SER A 14 -7.99 13.05 0.96
CA SER A 14 -8.21 12.94 2.40
C SER A 14 -9.70 12.89 2.82
N GLN A 15 -10.60 13.18 1.88
CA GLN A 15 -12.05 13.19 2.12
C GLN A 15 -12.78 12.00 1.48
N ARG A 16 -12.05 11.05 0.90
CA ARG A 16 -12.63 9.90 0.18
C ARG A 16 -12.71 8.66 1.06
N THR A 17 -13.60 7.74 0.69
CA THR A 17 -13.64 6.39 1.27
C THR A 17 -12.42 5.56 0.89
N LEU A 18 -12.23 4.39 1.49
CA LEU A 18 -11.12 3.49 1.14
C LEU A 18 -11.15 3.13 -0.35
N GLU A 19 -12.32 2.86 -0.89
CA GLU A 19 -12.53 2.49 -2.30
C GLU A 19 -12.14 3.63 -3.25
N GLU A 20 -12.41 4.88 -2.84
CA GLU A 20 -12.08 6.06 -3.63
C GLU A 20 -10.65 6.55 -3.41
N ALA A 21 -10.14 6.35 -2.22
CA ALA A 21 -8.82 6.82 -1.82
C ALA A 21 -7.73 5.76 -1.95
N ALA A 22 -8.09 4.52 -2.38
CA ALA A 22 -7.20 3.37 -2.35
C ALA A 22 -5.74 3.78 -2.58
N PRO A 23 -4.93 3.76 -1.54
CA PRO A 23 -3.56 4.23 -1.60
C PRO A 23 -2.77 3.19 -2.37
N ASP A 24 -2.24 3.58 -3.50
CA ASP A 24 -1.29 2.75 -4.21
C ASP A 24 0.13 3.06 -3.71
N SER A 25 0.94 2.03 -3.62
CA SER A 25 2.36 2.14 -3.33
C SER A 25 2.73 2.70 -1.94
N VAL A 26 1.81 2.68 -0.98
CA VAL A 26 2.02 3.21 0.37
C VAL A 26 1.35 2.35 1.44
N LEU A 27 1.85 2.47 2.66
CA LEU A 27 1.15 2.02 3.87
C LEU A 27 0.13 3.09 4.28
N SER A 28 -1.11 2.67 4.49
CA SER A 28 -2.19 3.53 4.99
C SER A 28 -2.85 2.92 6.21
N PHE A 29 -3.61 3.73 6.94
CA PHE A 29 -4.28 3.30 8.17
C PHE A 29 -5.75 3.64 8.12
N ARG A 30 -6.59 2.76 8.68
CA ARG A 30 -8.01 3.01 8.93
C ARG A 30 -8.28 3.04 10.43
N TYR A 31 -8.83 4.16 10.90
CA TYR A 31 -9.22 4.35 12.30
C TYR A 31 -10.52 5.14 12.36
N LEU A 32 -11.51 4.63 13.13
CA LEU A 32 -12.85 5.22 13.28
C LEU A 32 -13.52 5.56 11.93
N GLY A 33 -13.35 4.70 10.94
CA GLY A 33 -13.93 4.89 9.60
C GLY A 33 -13.19 5.88 8.69
N HIS A 34 -12.12 6.51 9.17
CA HIS A 34 -11.29 7.44 8.38
C HIS A 34 -10.02 6.77 7.89
N ILE A 35 -9.61 7.14 6.68
CA ILE A 35 -8.36 6.66 6.05
C ILE A 35 -7.28 7.72 6.17
N PHE A 36 -6.15 7.32 6.71
CA PHE A 36 -4.94 8.12 6.87
C PHE A 36 -3.88 7.60 5.91
N VAL A 37 -3.66 8.30 4.81
CA VAL A 37 -2.84 7.86 3.68
C VAL A 37 -1.48 8.52 3.68
N LYS A 38 -1.34 9.68 4.30
CA LYS A 38 -0.18 10.54 4.12
C LYS A 38 0.15 11.33 5.37
N ALA A 39 1.41 11.24 5.77
CA ALA A 39 2.02 12.20 6.67
C ALA A 39 3.36 12.62 6.07
N ALA A 40 3.77 13.85 6.31
CA ALA A 40 5.16 14.24 6.04
C ALA A 40 6.08 13.41 6.94
N PRO A 41 7.21 12.91 6.44
CA PRO A 41 8.18 12.23 7.30
C PRO A 41 8.76 13.22 8.30
N GLU A 42 8.89 12.78 9.55
CA GLU A 42 9.60 13.50 10.61
C GLU A 42 11.11 13.48 10.35
N SER A 43 11.58 12.35 9.83
CA SER A 43 12.95 12.19 9.34
C SER A 43 12.98 11.17 8.21
N TRP A 44 13.96 11.31 7.33
CA TRP A 44 14.25 10.32 6.30
C TRP A 44 15.73 10.32 5.96
N GLU A 45 16.22 9.17 5.52
CA GLU A 45 17.61 8.97 5.11
C GLU A 45 17.69 8.00 3.94
N ILE A 46 18.71 8.17 3.11
CA ILE A 46 19.08 7.21 2.08
C ILE A 46 20.10 6.25 2.71
N THR A 47 19.80 4.96 2.59
CA THR A 47 20.71 3.89 3.04
C THR A 47 21.45 3.29 1.84
N GLU A 48 22.41 2.41 2.09
CA GLU A 48 23.19 1.77 1.01
C GLU A 48 22.30 1.07 -0.03
N ASN A 49 21.20 0.43 0.40
CA ASN A 49 20.35 -0.39 -0.47
C ASN A 49 18.89 0.08 -0.50
N GLY A 50 18.61 1.31 -0.07
CA GLY A 50 17.23 1.79 -0.03
C GLY A 50 17.04 3.10 0.72
N THR A 51 15.95 3.18 1.46
CA THR A 51 15.59 4.37 2.26
C THR A 51 14.99 3.96 3.59
N ARG A 52 15.11 4.85 4.58
CA ARG A 52 14.45 4.74 5.87
C ARG A 52 13.75 6.05 6.20
N ALA A 53 12.51 5.98 6.66
CA ALA A 53 11.72 7.15 7.04
C ALA A 53 10.99 6.90 8.36
N VAL A 54 10.85 7.94 9.18
CA VAL A 54 10.02 7.97 10.39
C VAL A 54 8.88 8.94 10.15
N TRP A 55 7.66 8.52 10.45
CA TRP A 55 6.46 9.32 10.22
C TRP A 55 5.32 8.90 11.15
N SER A 56 4.39 9.82 11.40
CA SER A 56 3.21 9.60 12.23
C SER A 56 1.94 9.84 11.40
N PRO A 57 1.25 8.77 10.95
CA PRO A 57 0.06 8.89 10.10
C PRO A 57 -1.14 9.49 10.82
N LEU A 58 -1.28 9.20 12.11
CA LEU A 58 -2.37 9.68 12.95
C LEU A 58 -1.91 9.72 14.42
N PRO A 59 -2.62 10.45 15.31
CA PRO A 59 -2.28 10.50 16.74
C PRO A 59 -2.21 9.10 17.36
N GLY A 60 -1.17 8.85 18.13
CA GLY A 60 -0.94 7.57 18.79
C GLY A 60 -0.37 6.47 17.90
N VAL A 61 0.04 6.78 16.66
CA VAL A 61 0.71 5.83 15.76
C VAL A 61 1.97 6.44 15.17
N GLN A 62 3.10 5.80 15.39
CA GLN A 62 4.37 6.11 14.75
C GLN A 62 4.85 4.93 13.92
N VAL A 63 5.42 5.22 12.77
CA VAL A 63 5.91 4.20 11.83
C VAL A 63 7.34 4.50 11.44
N VAL A 64 8.18 3.48 11.50
CA VAL A 64 9.48 3.47 10.83
C VAL A 64 9.34 2.58 9.59
N THR A 65 9.51 3.16 8.42
CA THR A 65 9.48 2.45 7.14
C THR A 65 10.88 2.31 6.59
N GLU A 66 11.29 1.08 6.31
CA GLU A 66 12.50 0.74 5.58
C GLU A 66 12.09 0.15 4.23
N LEU A 67 12.62 0.71 3.16
CA LEU A 67 12.42 0.22 1.80
C LEU A 67 13.78 -0.23 1.25
N LEU A 68 13.86 -1.50 0.88
CA LEU A 68 15.07 -2.12 0.34
C LEU A 68 14.84 -2.54 -1.11
N LEU A 69 15.67 -2.06 -2.01
CA LEU A 69 15.59 -2.41 -3.42
C LEU A 69 16.05 -3.85 -3.64
N CYS A 70 15.30 -4.58 -4.45
CA CYS A 70 15.66 -5.93 -4.88
C CYS A 70 15.34 -6.13 -6.38
N LYS A 71 15.82 -7.24 -6.94
CA LYS A 71 15.56 -7.54 -8.35
C LYS A 71 14.06 -7.75 -8.59
N GLY A 72 13.49 -6.96 -9.49
CA GLY A 72 12.08 -7.02 -9.89
C GLY A 72 11.09 -6.45 -8.87
N GLY A 73 11.59 -5.62 -7.91
CA GLY A 73 10.71 -5.02 -6.91
C GLY A 73 11.45 -4.41 -5.73
N HIS A 74 10.81 -4.45 -4.58
CA HIS A 74 11.39 -3.99 -3.32
C HIS A 74 10.78 -4.73 -2.12
N LEU A 75 11.52 -4.76 -1.04
CA LEU A 75 11.04 -5.17 0.28
C LEU A 75 10.66 -3.92 1.07
N ARG A 76 9.58 -4.00 1.81
CA ARG A 76 9.15 -2.99 2.77
C ARG A 76 9.11 -3.62 4.15
N ARG A 77 9.71 -2.94 5.10
CA ARG A 77 9.60 -3.26 6.50
C ARG A 77 9.04 -2.05 7.23
N HIS A 78 7.91 -2.24 7.89
CA HIS A 78 7.28 -1.22 8.70
C HIS A 78 7.29 -1.65 10.16
N THR A 79 7.98 -0.89 11.01
CA THR A 79 7.86 -1.02 12.46
C THR A 79 6.81 -0.02 12.92
N VAL A 80 5.63 -0.52 13.28
CA VAL A 80 4.50 0.28 13.72
C VAL A 80 4.44 0.24 15.24
N THR A 81 4.58 1.39 15.88
CA THR A 81 4.33 1.57 17.32
C THR A 81 3.00 2.28 17.47
N SER A 82 2.04 1.66 18.14
CA SER A 82 0.68 2.16 18.27
C SER A 82 0.22 2.17 19.72
N GLU A 83 -0.52 3.20 20.09
CA GLU A 83 -1.26 3.30 21.35
C GLU A 83 -2.75 2.90 21.19
N ILE A 84 -3.18 2.74 19.94
CA ILE A 84 -4.58 2.49 19.58
C ILE A 84 -4.71 1.20 18.76
N THR A 85 -5.92 0.65 18.67
CA THR A 85 -6.26 -0.41 17.73
C THR A 85 -6.74 0.21 16.42
N CYS A 86 -6.11 -0.17 15.31
CA CYS A 86 -6.45 0.28 13.97
C CYS A 86 -6.15 -0.81 12.94
N GLU A 87 -6.45 -0.54 11.68
CA GLU A 87 -6.08 -1.40 10.56
C GLU A 87 -5.02 -0.70 9.72
N ALA A 88 -4.07 -1.46 9.19
CA ALA A 88 -3.09 -0.99 8.24
C ALA A 88 -3.26 -1.73 6.90
N PHE A 89 -3.00 -1.04 5.80
CA PHE A 89 -3.06 -1.58 4.44
C PHE A 89 -1.77 -1.25 3.74
N ASP A 90 -0.99 -2.27 3.42
CA ASP A 90 0.22 -2.10 2.61
C ASP A 90 -0.09 -2.43 1.16
N ALA A 91 -0.07 -1.40 0.31
CA ALA A 91 -0.56 -1.45 -1.05
C ALA A 91 0.56 -1.47 -2.07
N GLY A 92 0.40 -2.28 -3.11
CA GLY A 92 1.21 -2.26 -4.31
C GLY A 92 0.85 -1.12 -5.26
N PHE A 93 1.23 -1.25 -6.52
CA PHE A 93 0.91 -0.29 -7.56
C PHE A 93 -0.45 -0.57 -8.19
N ALA A 94 -1.12 0.47 -8.65
CA ALA A 94 -2.34 0.35 -9.43
C ALA A 94 -2.07 -0.29 -10.79
N VAL A 95 -2.85 -1.30 -11.14
CA VAL A 95 -2.80 -2.03 -12.40
C VAL A 95 -4.13 -1.83 -13.14
N PRO A 96 -4.14 -1.50 -14.43
CA PRO A 96 -5.38 -1.42 -15.21
C PRO A 96 -6.16 -2.74 -15.22
N ASP A 97 -7.48 -2.67 -15.09
CA ASP A 97 -8.41 -3.82 -14.99
C ASP A 97 -9.56 -3.75 -16.00
N ASP A 98 -9.44 -2.93 -17.03
CA ASP A 98 -10.50 -2.67 -18.00
C ASP A 98 -10.21 -3.16 -19.42
N CYS A 99 -9.22 -4.04 -19.56
CA CYS A 99 -8.82 -4.59 -20.85
C CYS A 99 -8.90 -6.12 -20.89
N PRO A 100 -9.06 -6.72 -22.09
CA PRO A 100 -8.94 -8.15 -22.26
C PRO A 100 -7.56 -8.66 -21.80
N GLY A 101 -7.56 -9.70 -20.96
CA GLY A 101 -6.34 -10.28 -20.37
C GLY A 101 -5.91 -9.66 -19.04
N ALA A 102 -6.64 -8.67 -18.52
CA ALA A 102 -6.49 -8.27 -17.13
C ALA A 102 -7.02 -9.37 -16.20
N ALA A 103 -6.27 -9.65 -15.15
CA ALA A 103 -6.62 -10.66 -14.16
C ALA A 103 -6.15 -10.27 -12.77
N HIS A 104 -6.81 -10.80 -11.75
CA HIS A 104 -6.39 -10.65 -10.37
C HIS A 104 -6.61 -11.92 -9.57
N SER A 105 -5.82 -12.09 -8.54
CA SER A 105 -5.89 -13.26 -7.66
C SER A 105 -5.38 -12.95 -6.27
N CYS A 106 -5.87 -13.73 -5.29
CA CYS A 106 -5.32 -13.76 -3.95
C CYS A 106 -4.98 -15.20 -3.56
N THR A 107 -3.87 -15.35 -2.88
CA THR A 107 -3.48 -16.56 -2.17
C THR A 107 -3.57 -16.33 -0.66
N ALA A 108 -3.11 -17.27 0.15
CA ALA A 108 -3.06 -17.09 1.60
C ALA A 108 -2.09 -15.98 2.05
N THR A 109 -1.08 -15.65 1.24
CA THR A 109 -0.01 -14.72 1.60
C THR A 109 0.17 -13.56 0.62
N ALA A 110 -0.44 -13.60 -0.56
CA ALA A 110 -0.19 -12.61 -1.60
C ALA A 110 -1.45 -12.21 -2.36
N ALA A 111 -1.51 -10.94 -2.75
CA ALA A 111 -2.44 -10.40 -3.73
C ALA A 111 -1.68 -10.02 -5.00
N ARG A 112 -2.25 -10.31 -6.16
CA ARG A 112 -1.64 -10.05 -7.47
C ARG A 112 -2.66 -9.49 -8.44
N ALA A 113 -2.26 -8.47 -9.19
CA ALA A 113 -2.99 -7.92 -10.33
C ALA A 113 -2.11 -7.97 -11.57
N GLU A 114 -2.68 -8.35 -12.70
CA GLU A 114 -2.00 -8.54 -13.98
C GLU A 114 -2.70 -7.75 -15.10
N HIS A 115 -1.90 -7.30 -16.03
CA HIS A 115 -2.31 -6.62 -17.24
C HIS A 115 -1.40 -7.12 -18.38
N PRO A 116 -1.81 -7.16 -19.65
CA PRO A 116 -0.95 -7.60 -20.75
C PRO A 116 0.41 -6.90 -20.85
N GLY A 117 0.54 -5.70 -20.27
CA GLY A 117 1.80 -4.94 -20.22
C GLY A 117 2.60 -5.11 -18.93
N GLY A 118 2.16 -5.91 -17.97
CA GLY A 118 2.87 -6.10 -16.72
C GLY A 118 2.00 -6.58 -15.54
N PHE A 119 2.59 -6.64 -14.38
CA PHE A 119 1.87 -7.04 -13.16
C PHE A 119 2.38 -6.28 -11.92
N CYS A 120 1.59 -6.33 -10.85
CA CYS A 120 2.03 -6.00 -9.51
C CYS A 120 1.52 -7.09 -8.54
N ALA A 121 2.39 -7.51 -7.62
CA ALA A 121 2.01 -8.41 -6.54
C ALA A 121 2.57 -7.89 -5.22
N VAL A 122 1.80 -8.07 -4.15
CA VAL A 122 2.20 -7.78 -2.77
C VAL A 122 2.09 -9.07 -1.97
N GLU A 123 3.18 -9.48 -1.37
CA GLU A 123 3.30 -10.68 -0.55
C GLU A 123 3.59 -10.31 0.89
N ASP A 124 2.79 -10.82 1.82
CA ASP A 124 3.06 -10.74 3.26
C ASP A 124 4.12 -11.77 3.65
N LEU A 125 5.23 -11.32 4.21
CA LEU A 125 6.31 -12.17 4.68
C LEU A 125 6.20 -12.50 6.17
N THR A 126 5.26 -11.89 6.89
CA THR A 126 5.08 -12.10 8.34
C THR A 126 4.06 -13.19 8.67
N GLY A 127 3.21 -13.56 7.72
CA GLY A 127 2.08 -14.46 7.92
C GLY A 127 0.97 -13.88 8.82
N ARG A 128 0.95 -12.56 9.01
CA ARG A 128 -0.02 -11.86 9.86
C ARG A 128 -1.05 -11.07 9.06
N GLY A 129 -0.74 -10.81 7.80
CA GLY A 129 -1.60 -10.06 6.92
C GLY A 129 -2.67 -10.91 6.27
N THR A 130 -3.74 -10.25 5.85
CA THR A 130 -4.76 -10.82 5.00
C THR A 130 -4.66 -10.17 3.64
N PRO A 131 -4.26 -10.91 2.58
CA PRO A 131 -4.30 -10.39 1.23
C PRO A 131 -5.74 -10.03 0.88
N LEU A 132 -5.97 -8.80 0.47
CA LEU A 132 -7.29 -8.38 0.04
C LEU A 132 -7.51 -8.79 -1.41
N GLY A 133 -8.60 -9.49 -1.63
CA GLY A 133 -9.25 -9.56 -2.92
C GLY A 133 -9.53 -8.13 -3.36
N LEU A 134 -8.97 -7.78 -4.44
CA LEU A 134 -8.83 -6.49 -5.01
C LEU A 134 -10.17 -5.82 -5.23
N ASP A 135 -10.43 -4.80 -4.47
CA ASP A 135 -11.55 -3.92 -4.79
C ASP A 135 -11.13 -3.05 -5.97
N PRO A 136 -11.81 -3.18 -7.10
CA PRO A 136 -11.60 -2.26 -8.20
C PRO A 136 -12.00 -0.88 -7.70
N VAL A 137 -11.04 0.03 -7.66
CA VAL A 137 -11.34 1.43 -7.36
C VAL A 137 -12.20 1.96 -8.49
N PRO A 138 -13.47 2.32 -8.25
CA PRO A 138 -14.28 2.92 -9.26
C PRO A 138 -13.60 4.21 -9.71
N ASN A 139 -13.17 4.23 -10.94
CA ASN A 139 -12.64 5.46 -11.49
C ASN A 139 -13.78 6.29 -12.06
N THR A 140 -14.18 7.30 -11.34
CA THR A 140 -15.18 8.28 -11.78
C THR A 140 -14.64 9.27 -12.82
N SER A 141 -13.34 9.24 -13.08
CA SER A 141 -12.74 10.08 -14.11
C SER A 141 -12.72 9.35 -15.45
N LEU A 142 -13.38 9.92 -16.45
CA LEU A 142 -13.36 9.44 -17.84
C LEU A 142 -11.96 9.41 -18.48
N GLN A 143 -10.96 9.98 -17.81
CA GLN A 143 -9.58 10.08 -18.32
C GLN A 143 -8.70 8.88 -17.95
N TYR A 144 -9.15 8.02 -17.03
CA TYR A 144 -8.32 6.92 -16.54
C TYR A 144 -9.10 5.61 -16.54
N PRO A 145 -8.47 4.53 -16.97
CA PRO A 145 -9.09 3.21 -16.92
C PRO A 145 -9.34 2.78 -15.47
N ARG A 146 -10.27 1.88 -15.29
CA ARG A 146 -10.48 1.17 -14.03
C ARG A 146 -9.18 0.48 -13.63
N THR A 147 -8.83 0.55 -12.36
CA THR A 147 -7.60 -0.03 -11.84
C THR A 147 -7.85 -0.83 -10.59
N VAL A 148 -7.02 -1.81 -10.40
CA VAL A 148 -6.97 -2.70 -9.26
C VAL A 148 -5.64 -2.51 -8.53
N ILE A 149 -5.66 -2.48 -7.20
CA ILE A 149 -4.47 -2.32 -6.38
C ILE A 149 -4.34 -3.55 -5.48
N PRO A 150 -3.33 -4.41 -5.69
CA PRO A 150 -3.06 -5.49 -4.77
C PRO A 150 -2.57 -4.94 -3.43
N MET A 151 -3.08 -5.46 -2.32
CA MET A 151 -2.71 -5.01 -0.98
C MET A 151 -2.81 -6.12 0.07
N VAL A 152 -2.20 -5.88 1.21
CA VAL A 152 -2.30 -6.72 2.40
C VAL A 152 -2.82 -5.90 3.56
N GLN A 153 -3.86 -6.40 4.22
CA GLN A 153 -4.45 -5.78 5.42
C GLN A 153 -3.85 -6.41 6.68
N TYR A 154 -3.60 -5.57 7.68
CA TYR A 154 -3.11 -5.96 8.99
C TYR A 154 -3.98 -5.38 10.11
N ALA A 155 -4.24 -6.18 11.13
CA ALA A 155 -4.76 -5.67 12.39
C ALA A 155 -3.61 -5.15 13.25
N ILE A 156 -3.69 -3.90 13.69
CA ILE A 156 -2.72 -3.25 14.56
C ILE A 156 -3.33 -3.08 15.94
N HIS A 157 -2.63 -3.55 16.96
CA HIS A 157 -3.01 -3.40 18.35
C HIS A 157 -1.98 -2.53 19.09
N PRO A 158 -2.33 -2.00 20.28
CA PRO A 158 -1.37 -1.26 21.09
C PRO A 158 -0.07 -2.05 21.32
N GLY A 159 1.06 -1.37 21.16
CA GLY A 159 2.40 -1.95 21.21
C GLY A 159 3.17 -1.78 19.92
N THR A 160 4.19 -2.60 19.72
CA THR A 160 5.04 -2.57 18.52
C THR A 160 4.77 -3.79 17.65
N THR A 161 4.46 -3.56 16.39
CA THR A 161 4.22 -4.59 15.37
C THR A 161 5.16 -4.37 14.19
N VAL A 162 5.79 -5.44 13.72
CA VAL A 162 6.60 -5.41 12.50
C VAL A 162 5.80 -6.06 11.38
N LEU A 163 5.68 -5.32 10.26
CA LEU A 163 5.07 -5.77 9.01
C LEU A 163 6.18 -5.85 7.97
N GLU A 164 6.21 -6.92 7.22
CA GLU A 164 7.16 -7.08 6.12
C GLU A 164 6.43 -7.54 4.87
N THR A 165 6.57 -6.78 3.81
CA THR A 165 5.98 -7.10 2.51
C THR A 165 7.04 -7.08 1.42
N LYS A 166 6.82 -7.93 0.42
CA LYS A 166 7.57 -7.90 -0.84
C LYS A 166 6.64 -7.44 -1.94
N VAL A 167 7.02 -6.36 -2.60
CA VAL A 167 6.31 -5.85 -3.78
C VAL A 167 7.13 -6.22 -5.01
N THR A 168 6.51 -6.97 -5.92
CA THR A 168 7.11 -7.35 -7.19
C THR A 168 6.29 -6.80 -8.35
N PHE A 169 6.96 -6.38 -9.40
CA PHE A 169 6.32 -5.81 -10.59
C PHE A 169 7.18 -6.01 -11.84
N ALA A 170 6.54 -6.00 -13.00
CA ALA A 170 7.17 -6.05 -14.32
C ALA A 170 6.36 -5.22 -15.33
#